data_164055b13a7cf1f2a46e1caa845c4520
#
_entry.id   164055b13a7cf1f2a46e1caa845c4520
#
_cell.length_a   1.000
_cell.length_b   1.000
_cell.length_c   1.000
_cell.angle_alpha   90.00
_cell.angle_beta   90.00
_cell.angle_gamma   90.00
#
_symmetry.space_group_name_H-M   'P 1'
#
loop_
_entity.id
_entity.type
_entity.pdbx_description
1 polymer ?
#
loop_
_entity_poly.entity_id
_entity_poly.type
_entity_poly.pdbx_seq_one_letter_code
_entity_poly.pdbx_strand_id
1 'polypeptide(L)'
;EVEAIDRVYSIEEILTKTNRGYTLAEPRDGYTKEDMDGFLKSSMTLIRRYPQDYLLCRWNEFVISIGFDAESGYVQTTDNVRNWPPDSIPQKLQPLNAEVQSAVSNFLGGQFSLFGVKMNFVFWAIWIPILITAELFLLSLWERRFEFSLALTVLLGELLCTMLMAPVKYAMYYFTNYMGGWFMYLYCAYKNYVGRRK
;
A
#
# COMPACT_ATOMS: atom_id res chain seq x y z
N GLU A 1 22.67 13.91 -15.08
CA GLU A 1 21.68 13.37 -14.13
C GLU A 1 21.52 11.86 -14.34
N VAL A 2 21.24 11.42 -15.57
CA VAL A 2 21.09 9.99 -15.93
C VAL A 2 22.34 9.17 -15.56
N GLU A 3 23.52 9.67 -15.87
CA GLU A 3 24.80 9.02 -15.55
C GLU A 3 25.03 8.87 -14.04
N ALA A 4 24.63 9.85 -13.23
CA ALA A 4 24.73 9.75 -11.78
C ALA A 4 23.77 8.72 -11.19
N ILE A 5 22.61 8.51 -11.80
CA ILE A 5 21.68 7.45 -11.42
C ILE A 5 22.25 6.08 -11.82
N ASP A 6 22.80 5.97 -13.05
CA ASP A 6 23.34 4.71 -13.56
C ASP A 6 24.59 4.21 -12.82
N ARG A 7 25.30 5.10 -12.10
CA ARG A 7 26.42 4.70 -11.22
C ARG A 7 25.96 3.87 -10.02
N VAL A 8 24.78 4.17 -9.48
CA VAL A 8 24.25 3.50 -8.29
C VAL A 8 23.29 2.40 -8.66
N TYR A 9 22.39 2.66 -9.61
CA TYR A 9 21.39 1.71 -10.07
C TYR A 9 21.46 1.58 -11.60
N SER A 10 21.47 0.35 -12.11
CA SER A 10 21.39 0.14 -13.55
C SER A 10 20.04 0.62 -14.09
N ILE A 11 20.05 1.62 -14.97
CA ILE A 11 18.84 2.14 -15.61
C ILE A 11 18.13 1.05 -16.41
N GLU A 12 18.88 0.22 -17.12
CA GLU A 12 18.33 -0.91 -17.86
C GLU A 12 17.61 -1.90 -16.92
N GLU A 13 18.20 -2.15 -15.76
CA GLU A 13 17.63 -3.04 -14.73
C GLU A 13 16.38 -2.41 -14.09
N ILE A 14 16.40 -1.11 -13.80
CA ILE A 14 15.24 -0.36 -13.32
C ILE A 14 14.09 -0.49 -14.32
N LEU A 15 14.32 -0.23 -15.60
CA LEU A 15 13.28 -0.29 -16.64
C LEU A 15 12.74 -1.71 -16.83
N THR A 16 13.60 -2.72 -16.73
CA THR A 16 13.21 -4.13 -16.89
C THR A 16 12.47 -4.66 -15.67
N LYS A 17 12.93 -4.33 -14.46
CA LYS A 17 12.36 -4.82 -13.20
C LYS A 17 11.07 -4.07 -12.82
N THR A 18 10.99 -2.75 -13.08
CA THR A 18 9.76 -1.99 -12.85
C THR A 18 8.60 -2.47 -13.72
N ASN A 19 8.85 -2.89 -14.93
CA ASN A 19 7.82 -3.49 -15.78
C ASN A 19 7.29 -4.84 -15.25
N ARG A 20 8.05 -5.54 -14.41
CA ARG A 20 7.64 -6.81 -13.78
C ARG A 20 6.95 -6.65 -12.42
N GLY A 21 6.92 -5.46 -11.87
CA GLY A 21 6.12 -5.09 -10.69
C GLY A 21 6.60 -5.62 -9.33
N TYR A 22 7.69 -6.43 -9.27
CA TYR A 22 7.97 -7.22 -8.06
C TYR A 22 9.38 -7.14 -7.50
N THR A 23 10.32 -6.59 -8.23
CA THR A 23 11.71 -6.54 -7.78
C THR A 23 12.21 -5.11 -7.77
N LEU A 24 12.63 -4.68 -6.58
CA LEU A 24 13.41 -3.44 -6.47
C LEU A 24 14.73 -3.65 -7.22
N ALA A 25 15.17 -2.66 -7.97
CA ALA A 25 16.52 -2.64 -8.51
C ALA A 25 17.49 -2.63 -7.32
N GLU A 26 18.48 -3.49 -7.36
CA GLU A 26 19.52 -3.51 -6.35
C GLU A 26 20.62 -2.50 -6.72
N PRO A 27 21.21 -1.81 -5.73
CA PRO A 27 22.35 -0.96 -6.00
C PRO A 27 23.51 -1.79 -6.58
N ARG A 28 24.27 -1.21 -7.48
CA ARG A 28 25.47 -1.86 -8.00
C ARG A 28 26.51 -2.05 -6.89
N ASP A 29 27.23 -3.14 -6.91
CA ASP A 29 28.33 -3.35 -6.00
C ASP A 29 29.43 -2.27 -6.22
N GLY A 30 30.00 -1.78 -5.13
CA GLY A 30 31.14 -0.88 -5.15
C GLY A 30 30.82 0.59 -5.34
N TYR A 31 29.55 1.03 -5.28
CA TYR A 31 29.23 2.45 -5.27
C TYR A 31 29.79 3.15 -4.02
N THR A 32 30.23 4.39 -4.19
CA THR A 32 30.77 5.22 -3.12
C THR A 32 29.67 6.08 -2.46
N LYS A 33 30.01 6.72 -1.36
CA LYS A 33 29.12 7.70 -0.73
C LYS A 33 28.84 8.89 -1.66
N GLU A 34 29.87 9.33 -2.39
CA GLU A 34 29.75 10.41 -3.37
C GLU A 34 28.78 10.03 -4.50
N ASP A 35 28.81 8.78 -4.95
CA ASP A 35 27.86 8.28 -5.97
C ASP A 35 26.43 8.30 -5.44
N MET A 36 26.19 7.90 -4.19
CA MET A 36 24.89 7.97 -3.55
C MET A 36 24.39 9.41 -3.39
N ASP A 37 25.24 10.32 -2.96
CA ASP A 37 24.92 11.75 -2.85
C ASP A 37 24.59 12.34 -4.23
N GLY A 38 25.34 11.95 -5.26
CA GLY A 38 25.08 12.29 -6.66
C GLY A 38 23.73 11.77 -7.16
N PHE A 39 23.41 10.52 -6.85
CA PHE A 39 22.13 9.89 -7.15
C PHE A 39 20.96 10.65 -6.50
N LEU A 40 21.03 10.93 -5.20
CA LEU A 40 19.97 11.65 -4.48
C LEU A 40 19.75 13.04 -5.04
N LYS A 41 20.84 13.78 -5.30
CA LYS A 41 20.77 15.12 -5.90
C LYS A 41 20.15 15.10 -7.30
N SER A 42 20.53 14.14 -8.13
CA SER A 42 20.02 14.00 -9.49
C SER A 42 18.54 13.59 -9.49
N SER A 43 18.15 12.67 -8.62
CA SER A 43 16.75 12.26 -8.44
C SER A 43 15.87 13.43 -8.00
N MET A 44 16.31 14.21 -7.02
CA MET A 44 15.59 15.40 -6.57
C MET A 44 15.49 16.47 -7.65
N THR A 45 16.52 16.60 -8.48
CA THR A 45 16.50 17.54 -9.61
C THR A 45 15.49 17.11 -10.67
N LEU A 46 15.41 15.81 -10.97
CA LEU A 46 14.43 15.27 -11.90
C LEU A 46 12.99 15.45 -11.38
N ILE A 47 12.74 15.16 -10.10
CA ILE A 47 11.42 15.36 -9.48
C ILE A 47 11.01 16.85 -9.57
N ARG A 48 11.92 17.78 -9.31
CA ARG A 48 11.64 19.22 -9.42
C ARG A 48 11.41 19.68 -10.85
N ARG A 49 12.08 19.05 -11.81
CA ARG A 49 11.95 19.37 -13.23
C ARG A 49 10.68 18.80 -13.85
N TYR A 50 10.25 17.63 -13.38
CA TYR A 50 9.10 16.90 -13.89
C TYR A 50 8.12 16.50 -12.77
N PRO A 51 7.60 17.48 -12.00
CA PRO A 51 6.75 17.17 -10.83
C PRO A 51 5.43 16.49 -11.23
N GLN A 52 4.89 16.82 -12.40
CA GLN A 52 3.65 16.23 -12.90
C GLN A 52 3.81 14.73 -13.19
N ASP A 53 4.90 14.36 -13.85
CA ASP A 53 5.17 12.95 -14.19
C ASP A 53 5.43 12.14 -12.92
N TYR A 54 6.15 12.71 -11.95
CA TYR A 54 6.35 12.10 -10.65
C TYR A 54 5.03 11.86 -9.93
N LEU A 55 4.18 12.89 -9.82
CA LEU A 55 2.89 12.78 -9.13
C LEU A 55 1.94 11.82 -9.87
N LEU A 56 1.93 11.82 -11.19
CA LEU A 56 1.13 10.87 -11.97
C LEU A 56 1.58 9.42 -11.73
N CYS A 57 2.89 9.18 -11.70
CA CYS A 57 3.44 7.88 -11.38
C CYS A 57 3.01 7.43 -9.97
N ARG A 58 3.14 8.30 -8.97
CA ARG A 58 2.72 8.02 -7.58
C ARG A 58 1.22 7.78 -7.47
N TRP A 59 0.42 8.54 -8.21
CA TRP A 59 -1.02 8.36 -8.26
C TRP A 59 -1.40 7.00 -8.84
N ASN A 60 -0.81 6.60 -9.95
CA ASN A 60 -1.06 5.29 -10.56
C ASN A 60 -0.68 4.14 -9.62
N GLU A 61 0.49 4.25 -8.96
CA GLU A 61 0.92 3.28 -7.95
C GLU A 61 -0.07 3.20 -6.78
N PHE A 62 -0.55 4.34 -6.31
CA PHE A 62 -1.53 4.45 -5.25
C PHE A 62 -2.85 3.77 -5.62
N VAL A 63 -3.45 4.14 -6.77
CA VAL A 63 -4.73 3.60 -7.25
C VAL A 63 -4.70 2.07 -7.33
N ILE A 64 -3.60 1.52 -7.84
CA ILE A 64 -3.40 0.07 -7.90
C ILE A 64 -3.30 -0.52 -6.49
N SER A 65 -2.48 0.08 -5.61
CA SER A 65 -2.21 -0.43 -4.26
C SER A 65 -3.44 -0.44 -3.35
N ILE A 66 -4.37 0.51 -3.52
CA ILE A 66 -5.60 0.57 -2.73
C ILE A 66 -6.72 -0.33 -3.28
N GLY A 67 -6.46 -1.05 -4.38
CA GLY A 67 -7.42 -1.98 -4.98
C GLY A 67 -8.56 -1.30 -5.75
N PHE A 68 -8.32 -0.10 -6.27
CA PHE A 68 -9.31 0.61 -7.09
C PHE A 68 -9.37 0.03 -8.51
N ASP A 69 -8.26 -0.55 -8.98
CA ASP A 69 -8.20 -1.28 -10.23
C ASP A 69 -8.45 -2.77 -9.97
N ALA A 70 -9.61 -3.26 -10.40
CA ALA A 70 -10.04 -4.64 -10.15
C ALA A 70 -9.18 -5.69 -10.88
N GLU A 71 -8.49 -5.33 -11.95
CA GLU A 71 -7.59 -6.25 -12.65
C GLU A 71 -6.28 -6.48 -11.90
N SER A 72 -5.85 -5.50 -11.13
CA SER A 72 -4.68 -5.61 -10.27
C SER A 72 -4.99 -6.24 -8.92
N GLY A 73 -6.20 -6.73 -8.72
CA GLY A 73 -6.75 -7.36 -7.49
C GLY A 73 -5.79 -8.31 -6.81
N TYR A 74 -5.01 -7.76 -5.91
CA TYR A 74 -3.71 -8.17 -5.60
C TYR A 74 -3.62 -8.76 -4.23
N VAL A 75 -3.75 -10.02 -4.15
CA VAL A 75 -3.27 -10.77 -3.00
C VAL A 75 -2.39 -11.91 -3.47
N GLN A 76 -1.13 -11.63 -3.63
CA GLN A 76 -0.13 -12.68 -3.70
C GLN A 76 0.23 -13.17 -2.31
N THR A 77 -0.72 -13.72 -1.59
CA THR A 77 -0.42 -14.24 -0.25
C THR A 77 0.15 -15.64 -0.27
N THR A 78 -0.13 -16.42 -1.30
CA THR A 78 0.24 -17.85 -1.33
C THR A 78 1.36 -18.18 -2.28
N ASP A 79 1.49 -17.47 -3.39
CA ASP A 79 2.52 -17.78 -4.40
C ASP A 79 3.91 -17.29 -3.99
N ASN A 80 3.98 -16.24 -3.17
CA ASN A 80 5.27 -15.73 -2.70
C ASN A 80 6.02 -16.72 -1.81
N VAL A 81 5.33 -17.53 -1.01
CA VAL A 81 5.98 -18.53 -0.15
C VAL A 81 6.57 -19.68 -1.00
N ARG A 82 5.94 -20.02 -2.11
CA ARG A 82 6.43 -21.06 -3.04
C ARG A 82 7.70 -20.64 -3.78
N ASN A 83 7.87 -19.35 -4.01
CA ASN A 83 9.02 -18.79 -4.72
C ASN A 83 10.22 -18.48 -3.80
N TRP A 84 10.09 -18.71 -2.50
CA TRP A 84 11.20 -18.55 -1.57
C TRP A 84 12.21 -19.69 -1.71
N PRO A 85 13.50 -19.44 -1.46
CA PRO A 85 14.52 -20.49 -1.53
C PRO A 85 14.12 -21.70 -0.67
N PRO A 86 14.39 -22.94 -1.13
CA PRO A 86 14.00 -24.18 -0.42
C PRO A 86 14.47 -24.25 1.03
N ASP A 87 15.58 -23.58 1.34
CA ASP A 87 16.18 -23.53 2.68
C ASP A 87 15.65 -22.38 3.55
N SER A 88 14.75 -21.56 3.04
CA SER A 88 14.20 -20.43 3.78
C SER A 88 13.30 -20.88 4.94
N ILE A 89 13.30 -20.11 6.04
CA ILE A 89 12.47 -20.38 7.22
C ILE A 89 10.99 -20.57 6.88
N PRO A 90 10.35 -19.75 6.01
CA PRO A 90 8.95 -19.93 5.65
C PRO A 90 8.61 -21.25 4.97
N GLN A 91 9.54 -21.84 4.20
CA GLN A 91 9.31 -23.16 3.60
C GLN A 91 9.47 -24.31 4.58
N LYS A 92 10.23 -24.09 5.67
CA LYS A 92 10.41 -25.07 6.75
C LYS A 92 9.27 -25.06 7.76
N LEU A 93 8.50 -23.97 7.80
CA LEU A 93 7.35 -23.85 8.69
C LEU A 93 6.17 -24.63 8.10
N GLN A 94 5.80 -25.70 8.80
CA GLN A 94 4.56 -26.41 8.49
C GLN A 94 3.39 -25.73 9.19
N PRO A 95 2.22 -25.58 8.55
CA PRO A 95 1.05 -25.04 9.19
C PRO A 95 0.58 -25.96 10.34
N LEU A 96 0.17 -25.37 11.46
CA LEU A 96 -0.42 -26.10 12.57
C LEU A 96 -1.67 -26.90 12.13
N ASN A 97 -2.42 -26.37 11.19
CA ASN A 97 -3.56 -27.02 10.57
C ASN A 97 -3.65 -26.62 9.10
N ALA A 98 -3.40 -27.57 8.21
CA ALA A 98 -3.39 -27.37 6.77
C ALA A 98 -4.78 -27.00 6.21
N GLU A 99 -5.87 -27.50 6.81
CA GLU A 99 -7.23 -27.19 6.37
C GLU A 99 -7.59 -25.75 6.69
N VAL A 100 -7.25 -25.28 7.90
CA VAL A 100 -7.45 -23.87 8.31
C VAL A 100 -6.60 -22.94 7.45
N GLN A 101 -5.34 -23.28 7.19
CA GLN A 101 -4.49 -22.51 6.31
C GLN A 101 -5.08 -22.41 4.92
N SER A 102 -5.52 -23.54 4.35
CA SER A 102 -6.15 -23.59 3.02
C SER A 102 -7.43 -22.75 2.98
N ALA A 103 -8.30 -22.88 4.00
CA ALA A 103 -9.52 -22.09 4.09
C ALA A 103 -9.25 -20.59 4.16
N VAL A 104 -8.28 -20.16 4.99
CA VAL A 104 -7.87 -18.77 5.12
C VAL A 104 -7.24 -18.26 3.82
N SER A 105 -6.37 -19.05 3.20
CA SER A 105 -5.74 -18.68 1.91
C SER A 105 -6.76 -18.53 0.79
N ASN A 106 -7.74 -19.44 0.70
CA ASN A 106 -8.82 -19.36 -0.27
C ASN A 106 -9.73 -18.15 -0.02
N PHE A 107 -10.02 -17.85 1.24
CA PHE A 107 -10.80 -16.68 1.63
C PHE A 107 -10.07 -15.38 1.29
N LEU A 108 -8.81 -15.25 1.68
CA LEU A 108 -7.99 -14.08 1.40
C LEU A 108 -7.63 -13.96 -0.10
N GLY A 109 -7.39 -15.09 -0.77
CA GLY A 109 -7.08 -15.14 -2.20
C GLY A 109 -8.27 -14.92 -3.13
N GLY A 110 -9.47 -14.69 -2.58
CA GLY A 110 -10.67 -14.35 -3.36
C GLY A 110 -11.32 -15.52 -4.10
N GLN A 111 -10.98 -16.74 -3.74
CA GLN A 111 -11.68 -17.92 -4.25
C GLN A 111 -13.04 -18.12 -3.56
N PHE A 112 -13.29 -17.37 -2.50
CA PHE A 112 -14.57 -17.36 -1.81
C PHE A 112 -15.52 -16.35 -2.47
N SER A 113 -16.63 -16.84 -2.98
CA SER A 113 -17.70 -15.99 -3.52
C SER A 113 -18.96 -16.11 -2.65
N LEU A 114 -19.52 -14.98 -2.26
CA LEU A 114 -20.80 -14.88 -1.57
C LEU A 114 -21.81 -14.20 -2.50
N PHE A 115 -22.93 -14.85 -2.78
CA PHE A 115 -23.95 -14.35 -3.73
C PHE A 115 -23.40 -13.97 -5.11
N GLY A 116 -22.37 -14.69 -5.61
CA GLY A 116 -21.77 -14.43 -6.91
C GLY A 116 -20.73 -13.29 -6.93
N VAL A 117 -20.52 -12.61 -5.81
CA VAL A 117 -19.51 -11.56 -5.66
C VAL A 117 -18.24 -12.16 -5.08
N LYS A 118 -17.11 -11.95 -5.74
CA LYS A 118 -15.81 -12.36 -5.21
C LYS A 118 -15.47 -11.51 -3.98
N MET A 119 -15.38 -12.14 -2.82
CA MET A 119 -15.20 -11.43 -1.54
C MET A 119 -13.81 -10.79 -1.36
N ASN A 120 -12.80 -11.18 -2.16
CA ASN A 120 -11.51 -10.51 -2.15
C ASN A 120 -11.63 -9.01 -2.45
N PHE A 121 -12.53 -8.64 -3.37
CA PHE A 121 -12.78 -7.23 -3.68
C PHE A 121 -13.19 -6.43 -2.43
N VAL A 122 -14.03 -7.01 -1.57
CA VAL A 122 -14.52 -6.32 -0.36
C VAL A 122 -13.40 -6.20 0.69
N PHE A 123 -12.62 -7.27 0.90
CA PHE A 123 -11.56 -7.28 1.90
C PHE A 123 -10.35 -6.42 1.51
N TRP A 124 -10.03 -6.38 0.23
CA TRP A 124 -8.85 -5.66 -0.26
C TRP A 124 -9.18 -4.30 -0.88
N ALA A 125 -10.44 -3.90 -0.83
CA ALA A 125 -10.86 -2.55 -1.21
C ALA A 125 -10.43 -1.52 -0.15
N ILE A 126 -9.13 -1.26 -0.05
CA ILE A 126 -8.56 -0.28 0.89
C ILE A 126 -9.11 1.12 0.64
N TRP A 127 -9.54 1.41 -0.59
CA TRP A 127 -10.17 2.67 -0.95
C TRP A 127 -11.46 2.95 -0.16
N ILE A 128 -12.22 1.91 0.26
CA ILE A 128 -13.46 2.09 1.03
C ILE A 128 -13.19 2.78 2.38
N PRO A 129 -12.36 2.24 3.28
CA PRO A 129 -12.05 2.91 4.54
C PRO A 129 -11.31 4.24 4.37
N ILE A 130 -10.58 4.45 3.27
CA ILE A 130 -9.98 5.75 2.94
C ILE A 130 -11.09 6.79 2.66
N LEU A 131 -12.10 6.44 1.85
CA LEU A 131 -13.24 7.32 1.59
C LEU A 131 -14.03 7.61 2.86
N ILE A 132 -14.28 6.58 3.70
CA ILE A 132 -14.93 6.77 5.01
C ILE A 132 -14.12 7.73 5.88
N THR A 133 -12.80 7.58 5.94
CA THR A 133 -11.92 8.48 6.71
C THR A 133 -12.00 9.92 6.21
N ALA A 134 -11.99 10.12 4.89
CA ALA A 134 -12.13 11.43 4.28
C ALA A 134 -13.51 12.06 4.55
N GLU A 135 -14.58 11.29 4.45
CA GLU A 135 -15.95 11.72 4.78
C GLU A 135 -16.06 12.12 6.25
N LEU A 136 -15.60 11.27 7.17
CA LEU A 136 -15.60 11.56 8.60
C LEU A 136 -14.77 12.81 8.93
N PHE A 137 -13.66 13.02 8.24
CA PHE A 137 -12.85 14.23 8.38
C PHE A 137 -13.62 15.47 7.97
N LEU A 138 -14.26 15.48 6.81
CA LEU A 138 -15.05 16.61 6.34
C LEU A 138 -16.24 16.89 7.27
N LEU A 139 -16.95 15.84 7.71
CA LEU A 139 -18.06 15.97 8.67
C LEU A 139 -17.58 16.51 10.02
N SER A 140 -16.41 16.06 10.50
CA SER A 140 -15.86 16.53 11.78
C SER A 140 -15.46 18.02 11.74
N LEU A 141 -14.95 18.49 10.59
CA LEU A 141 -14.70 19.91 10.36
C LEU A 141 -16.00 20.72 10.33
N TRP A 142 -16.99 20.22 9.63
CA TRP A 142 -18.30 20.86 9.56
C TRP A 142 -18.96 20.99 10.94
N GLU A 143 -18.90 19.92 11.75
CA GLU A 143 -19.45 19.88 13.10
C GLU A 143 -18.54 20.57 14.14
N ARG A 144 -17.39 21.14 13.72
CA ARG A 144 -16.39 21.79 14.57
C ARG A 144 -15.83 20.88 15.68
N ARG A 145 -15.71 19.60 15.42
CA ARG A 145 -15.11 18.60 16.31
C ARG A 145 -13.60 18.52 16.08
N PHE A 146 -12.88 19.55 16.45
CA PHE A 146 -11.46 19.72 16.11
C PHE A 146 -10.56 18.61 16.64
N GLU A 147 -10.83 18.05 17.83
CA GLU A 147 -10.05 16.92 18.36
C GLU A 147 -10.16 15.67 17.47
N PHE A 148 -11.37 15.38 17.00
CA PHE A 148 -11.62 14.26 16.11
C PHE A 148 -11.02 14.51 14.71
N SER A 149 -11.15 15.73 14.20
CA SER A 149 -10.52 16.14 12.95
C SER A 149 -9.01 15.99 13.01
N LEU A 150 -8.38 16.34 14.13
CA LEU A 150 -6.93 16.20 14.31
C LEU A 150 -6.48 14.73 14.23
N ALA A 151 -7.21 13.82 14.88
CA ALA A 151 -6.91 12.39 14.80
C ALA A 151 -7.02 11.85 13.35
N LEU A 152 -8.05 12.29 12.61
CA LEU A 152 -8.24 11.91 11.20
C LEU A 152 -7.18 12.56 10.29
N THR A 153 -6.68 13.76 10.63
CA THR A 153 -5.58 14.41 9.91
C THR A 153 -4.31 13.57 9.96
N VAL A 154 -4.03 12.90 11.08
CA VAL A 154 -2.86 12.01 11.20
C VAL A 154 -2.97 10.83 10.23
N LEU A 155 -4.14 10.20 10.14
CA LEU A 155 -4.37 9.09 9.19
C LEU A 155 -4.26 9.55 7.74
N LEU A 156 -4.85 10.70 7.39
CA LEU A 156 -4.78 11.25 6.03
C LEU A 156 -3.37 11.74 5.69
N GLY A 157 -2.64 12.28 6.67
CA GLY A 157 -1.25 12.69 6.52
C GLY A 157 -0.34 11.48 6.27
N GLU A 158 -0.52 10.41 7.01
CA GLU A 158 0.20 9.13 6.80
C GLU A 158 -0.13 8.54 5.42
N LEU A 159 -1.41 8.57 5.01
CA LEU A 159 -1.83 8.17 3.67
C LEU A 159 -1.08 8.94 2.58
N LEU A 160 -1.04 10.27 2.69
CA LEU A 160 -0.36 11.14 1.73
C LEU A 160 1.16 10.88 1.70
N CYS A 161 1.79 10.77 2.87
CA CYS A 161 3.20 10.44 2.95
C CYS A 161 3.50 9.07 2.31
N THR A 162 2.68 8.07 2.60
CA THR A 162 2.81 6.74 2.02
C THR A 162 2.64 6.77 0.50
N MET A 163 1.64 7.48 0.00
CA MET A 163 1.42 7.64 -1.45
C MET A 163 2.66 8.24 -2.15
N LEU A 164 3.29 9.24 -1.52
CA LEU A 164 4.46 9.90 -2.10
C LEU A 164 5.75 9.08 -2.00
N MET A 165 5.88 8.24 -0.97
CA MET A 165 7.13 7.59 -0.62
C MET A 165 7.13 6.07 -0.83
N ALA A 166 5.98 5.42 -0.99
CA ALA A 166 5.92 3.97 -1.13
C ALA A 166 6.74 3.50 -2.34
N PRO A 167 7.72 2.61 -2.14
CA PRO A 167 8.65 2.22 -3.20
C PRO A 167 8.03 1.28 -4.23
N VAL A 168 6.93 0.63 -3.89
CA VAL A 168 6.27 -0.42 -4.70
C VAL A 168 4.76 -0.46 -4.44
N LYS A 169 4.03 -1.10 -5.36
CA LYS A 169 2.58 -1.28 -5.37
C LYS A 169 2.10 -2.32 -4.35
N TYR A 170 2.34 -2.12 -3.05
CA TYR A 170 1.90 -3.06 -2.04
C TYR A 170 0.79 -2.48 -1.15
N ALA A 171 -0.33 -3.20 -1.09
CA ALA A 171 -1.46 -2.90 -0.21
C ALA A 171 -1.05 -2.80 1.27
N MET A 172 -0.01 -3.51 1.69
CA MET A 172 0.47 -3.51 3.08
C MET A 172 0.89 -2.12 3.58
N TYR A 173 1.36 -1.23 2.70
CA TYR A 173 1.72 0.13 3.08
C TYR A 173 0.52 0.97 3.51
N TYR A 174 -0.68 0.60 3.08
CA TYR A 174 -1.93 1.29 3.40
C TYR A 174 -2.75 0.56 4.47
N PHE A 175 -2.17 -0.47 5.10
CA PHE A 175 -2.90 -1.28 6.08
C PHE A 175 -3.29 -0.48 7.33
N THR A 176 -2.47 0.47 7.76
CA THR A 176 -2.80 1.39 8.86
C THR A 176 -4.04 2.20 8.54
N ASN A 177 -4.14 2.74 7.32
CA ASN A 177 -5.30 3.48 6.85
C ASN A 177 -6.53 2.57 6.72
N TYR A 178 -6.35 1.34 6.26
CA TYR A 178 -7.41 0.36 6.19
C TYR A 178 -8.01 0.07 7.57
N MET A 179 -7.17 -0.29 8.54
CA MET A 179 -7.61 -0.60 9.90
C MET A 179 -8.12 0.64 10.62
N GLY A 180 -7.42 1.77 10.48
CA GLY A 180 -7.79 3.05 11.09
C GLY A 180 -9.15 3.55 10.61
N GLY A 181 -9.42 3.49 9.31
CA GLY A 181 -10.70 3.91 8.74
C GLY A 181 -11.86 3.07 9.25
N TRP A 182 -11.74 1.74 9.27
CA TRP A 182 -12.76 0.86 9.85
C TRP A 182 -12.96 1.09 11.35
N PHE A 183 -11.87 1.26 12.09
CA PHE A 183 -11.94 1.54 13.52
C PHE A 183 -12.69 2.86 13.80
N MET A 184 -12.37 3.92 13.08
CA MET A 184 -13.03 5.21 13.23
C MET A 184 -14.52 5.16 12.86
N TYR A 185 -14.87 4.41 11.81
CA TYR A 185 -16.26 4.16 11.45
C TYR A 185 -17.04 3.45 12.57
N LEU A 186 -16.49 2.34 13.08
CA LEU A 186 -17.11 1.58 14.16
C LEU A 186 -17.24 2.40 15.45
N TYR A 187 -16.23 3.19 15.77
CA TYR A 187 -16.28 4.12 16.92
C TYR A 187 -17.41 5.14 16.78
N CYS A 188 -17.57 5.75 15.63
CA CYS A 188 -18.65 6.70 15.37
C CYS A 188 -20.02 6.03 15.42
N ALA A 189 -20.15 4.84 14.83
CA ALA A 189 -21.39 4.06 14.87
C ALA A 189 -21.77 3.70 16.30
N TYR A 190 -20.83 3.24 17.11
CA TYR A 190 -21.04 2.93 18.52
C TYR A 190 -21.46 4.16 19.31
N LYS A 191 -20.77 5.30 19.16
CA LYS A 191 -21.09 6.55 19.87
C LYS A 191 -22.49 7.05 19.53
N ASN A 192 -22.87 6.97 18.25
CA ASN A 192 -24.21 7.35 17.81
C ASN A 192 -25.29 6.41 18.37
N TYR A 193 -25.00 5.10 18.45
CA TYR A 193 -25.91 4.12 19.02
C TYR A 193 -26.15 4.36 20.52
N VAL A 194 -25.08 4.61 21.28
CA VAL A 194 -25.16 4.89 22.73
C VAL A 194 -25.82 6.24 23.00
N GLY A 195 -25.54 7.24 22.16
CA GLY A 195 -26.16 8.58 22.29
C GLY A 195 -27.67 8.60 22.05
N ARG A 196 -28.19 7.67 21.23
CA ARG A 196 -29.64 7.55 20.97
C ARG A 196 -30.41 6.83 22.07
N ARG A 197 -29.71 6.17 22.98
CA ARG A 197 -30.33 5.44 24.10
C ARG A 197 -30.43 6.27 25.40
N LYS A 198 -29.84 7.46 25.41
CA LYS A 198 -29.98 8.45 26.48
C LYS A 198 -30.98 9.54 26.07
#